data_8223789084bf5fbb8781d63c3e417449
#
_entry.id   8223789084bf5fbb8781d63c3e417449
#
_cell.length_a   1.000
_cell.length_b   1.000
_cell.length_c   1.000
_cell.angle_alpha   90.00
_cell.angle_beta   90.00
_cell.angle_gamma   90.00
#
_symmetry.space_group_name_H-M   'P 1'
#
loop_
_entity.id
_entity.type
_entity.pdbx_description
1 polymer ?
#
loop_
_entity_poly.entity_id
_entity_poly.type
_entity_poly.pdbx_seq_one_letter_code
_entity_poly.pdbx_strand_id
1 'polypeptide(L)'
;NNSYDRYWEGRKAWGQIVISLRNLARTMQVSIPVHNEQEWQQKKRAFQLLIAFPIAVKLHLRQNPDNQELADFLTPAECATLDQVPNRPIYITLWLQDYLQKQMDCQRVDSNRAWELDDSVNQLIQGLATCERIVHTPLPMAYVIYLKQLILVYCIALPLGLKPELGWSMVFIVGMVAFILMGVEELAREIENPFGLDVNDLPLDDLCTTIRRNVTMISQFQPPLFPSTDDR
;
A
#
# COMPACT_ATOMS: atom_id res chain seq x y z
N ASN A 1 -16.48 -15.41 1.85
CA ASN A 1 -16.09 -14.06 2.28
C ASN A 1 -14.58 -13.84 2.42
N ASN A 2 -13.76 -14.91 2.32
CA ASN A 2 -12.31 -14.78 2.51
C ASN A 2 -11.66 -13.78 1.54
N SER A 3 -12.05 -13.74 0.26
CA SER A 3 -11.49 -12.78 -0.72
C SER A 3 -11.84 -11.34 -0.37
N TYR A 4 -13.10 -11.09 0.05
CA TYR A 4 -13.54 -9.77 0.51
C TYR A 4 -12.78 -9.32 1.77
N ASP A 5 -12.55 -10.23 2.72
CA ASP A 5 -11.81 -9.92 3.95
C ASP A 5 -10.35 -9.54 3.62
N ARG A 6 -9.72 -10.24 2.66
CA ARG A 6 -8.36 -9.92 2.16
C ARG A 6 -8.31 -8.55 1.49
N TYR A 7 -9.27 -8.26 0.61
CA TYR A 7 -9.39 -6.94 -0.02
C TYR A 7 -9.51 -5.83 1.02
N TRP A 8 -10.37 -6.03 2.03
CA TRP A 8 -10.60 -5.05 3.09
C TRP A 8 -9.38 -4.90 4.01
N GLU A 9 -8.69 -5.99 4.31
CA GLU A 9 -7.42 -5.95 5.05
C GLU A 9 -6.34 -5.20 4.28
N GLY A 10 -6.20 -5.44 2.98
CA GLY A 10 -5.29 -4.71 2.10
C GLY A 10 -5.57 -3.21 2.07
N ARG A 11 -6.84 -2.83 1.97
CA ARG A 11 -7.27 -1.43 2.05
C ARG A 11 -6.92 -0.77 3.38
N LYS A 12 -7.11 -1.47 4.50
CA LYS A 12 -6.73 -0.97 5.83
C LYS A 12 -5.22 -0.81 5.98
N ALA A 13 -4.45 -1.81 5.53
CA ALA A 13 -2.99 -1.77 5.58
C ALA A 13 -2.43 -0.59 4.76
N TRP A 14 -2.96 -0.36 3.56
CA TRP A 14 -2.58 0.79 2.76
C TRP A 14 -3.01 2.11 3.41
N GLY A 15 -4.20 2.15 4.01
CA GLY A 15 -4.68 3.29 4.79
C GLY A 15 -3.72 3.63 5.94
N GLN A 16 -3.18 2.63 6.63
CA GLN A 16 -2.18 2.81 7.68
C GLN A 16 -0.89 3.42 7.13
N ILE A 17 -0.39 2.96 5.98
CA ILE A 17 0.78 3.55 5.31
C ILE A 17 0.54 5.03 5.02
N VAL A 18 -0.63 5.39 4.48
CA VAL A 18 -0.99 6.79 4.18
C VAL A 18 -0.99 7.66 5.44
N ILE A 19 -1.56 7.15 6.55
CA ILE A 19 -1.62 7.87 7.83
C ILE A 19 -0.22 8.07 8.38
N SER A 20 0.61 7.00 8.40
CA SER A 20 1.97 7.05 8.96
C SER A 20 2.88 7.99 8.16
N LEU A 21 2.78 8.00 6.82
CA LEU A 21 3.52 8.94 5.98
C LEU A 21 3.14 10.40 6.25
N ARG A 22 1.85 10.69 6.45
CA ARG A 22 1.38 12.05 6.78
C ARG A 22 1.85 12.48 8.17
N ASN A 23 1.78 11.58 9.15
CA ASN A 23 2.25 11.85 10.51
C ASN A 23 3.76 12.10 10.51
N LEU A 24 4.54 11.21 9.86
CA LEU A 24 5.98 11.36 9.74
C LEU A 24 6.37 12.66 9.06
N ALA A 25 5.76 12.99 7.91
CA ALA A 25 6.01 14.25 7.21
C ALA A 25 5.70 15.48 8.07
N ARG A 26 4.55 15.48 8.76
CA ARG A 26 4.14 16.57 9.65
C ARG A 26 5.10 16.74 10.83
N THR A 27 5.42 15.65 11.51
CA THR A 27 6.33 15.69 12.67
C THR A 27 7.73 16.12 12.24
N MET A 28 8.26 15.58 11.13
CA MET A 28 9.55 16.03 10.56
C MET A 28 9.55 17.52 10.24
N GLN A 29 8.46 18.05 9.64
CA GLN A 29 8.41 19.44 9.23
C GLN A 29 8.47 20.41 10.41
N VAL A 30 7.76 20.08 11.49
CA VAL A 30 7.64 20.95 12.66
C VAL A 30 8.79 20.75 13.64
N SER A 31 9.26 19.50 13.83
CA SER A 31 10.19 19.16 14.91
C SER A 31 11.67 19.22 14.52
N ILE A 32 11.99 19.15 13.23
CA ILE A 32 13.38 19.21 12.76
C ILE A 32 13.68 20.62 12.25
N PRO A 33 14.38 21.45 13.03
CA PRO A 33 14.78 22.81 12.60
C PRO A 33 15.81 22.72 11.47
N VAL A 34 15.88 23.78 10.67
CA VAL A 34 16.84 23.95 9.58
C VAL A 34 17.56 25.27 9.77
N HIS A 35 18.90 25.24 9.85
CA HIS A 35 19.72 26.43 10.12
C HIS A 35 20.56 26.84 8.93
N ASN A 36 20.75 25.97 7.93
CA ASN A 36 21.56 26.24 6.75
C ASN A 36 21.01 25.53 5.51
N GLU A 37 21.53 25.94 4.34
CA GLU A 37 21.09 25.39 3.05
C GLU A 37 21.37 23.87 2.93
N GLN A 38 22.47 23.39 3.49
CA GLN A 38 22.82 21.97 3.44
C GLN A 38 21.80 21.12 4.21
N GLU A 39 21.37 21.58 5.39
CA GLU A 39 20.33 20.93 6.19
C GLU A 39 18.98 20.94 5.48
N TRP A 40 18.67 22.07 4.80
CA TRP A 40 17.48 22.17 3.97
C TRP A 40 17.47 21.13 2.86
N GLN A 41 18.59 20.96 2.15
CA GLN A 41 18.70 19.95 1.10
C GLN A 41 18.55 18.53 1.66
N GLN A 42 19.12 18.22 2.82
CA GLN A 42 18.94 16.95 3.48
C GLN A 42 17.49 16.69 3.88
N LYS A 43 16.81 17.68 4.45
CA LYS A 43 15.40 17.59 4.83
C LYS A 43 14.51 17.42 3.60
N LYS A 44 14.75 18.20 2.54
CA LYS A 44 14.07 18.06 1.25
C LYS A 44 14.25 16.65 0.69
N ARG A 45 15.47 16.09 0.81
CA ARG A 45 15.76 14.73 0.39
C ARG A 45 14.94 13.71 1.17
N ALA A 46 14.82 13.84 2.49
CA ALA A 46 14.00 12.98 3.31
C ALA A 46 12.51 13.03 2.89
N PHE A 47 11.97 14.20 2.52
CA PHE A 47 10.61 14.30 1.95
C PHE A 47 10.46 13.58 0.61
N GLN A 48 11.48 13.59 -0.23
CA GLN A 48 11.48 12.82 -1.48
C GLN A 48 11.43 11.32 -1.20
N LEU A 49 12.14 10.82 -0.18
CA LEU A 49 12.08 9.43 0.25
C LEU A 49 10.69 9.04 0.77
N LEU A 50 9.99 9.95 1.49
CA LEU A 50 8.59 9.72 1.91
C LEU A 50 7.64 9.59 0.73
N ILE A 51 7.89 10.30 -0.37
CA ILE A 51 7.10 10.17 -1.61
C ILE A 51 7.49 8.89 -2.37
N ALA A 52 8.76 8.53 -2.39
CA ALA A 52 9.26 7.34 -3.08
C ALA A 52 8.79 6.03 -2.40
N PHE A 53 8.62 6.02 -1.07
CA PHE A 53 8.25 4.83 -0.33
C PHE A 53 6.94 4.17 -0.82
N PRO A 54 5.79 4.85 -0.89
CA PRO A 54 4.54 4.23 -1.35
C PRO A 54 4.61 3.80 -2.82
N ILE A 55 5.38 4.48 -3.66
CA ILE A 55 5.63 4.07 -5.05
C ILE A 55 6.42 2.75 -5.06
N ALA A 56 7.47 2.66 -4.24
CA ALA A 56 8.24 1.43 -4.10
C ALA A 56 7.39 0.27 -3.56
N VAL A 57 6.49 0.53 -2.58
CA VAL A 57 5.54 -0.48 -2.07
C VAL A 57 4.61 -0.96 -3.20
N LYS A 58 4.03 -0.04 -3.98
CA LYS A 58 3.17 -0.38 -5.12
C LYS A 58 3.91 -1.27 -6.13
N LEU A 59 5.11 -0.88 -6.54
CA LEU A 59 5.93 -1.64 -7.49
C LEU A 59 6.33 -3.01 -6.94
N HIS A 60 6.68 -3.08 -5.66
CA HIS A 60 7.02 -4.33 -4.97
C HIS A 60 5.85 -5.31 -4.92
N LEU A 61 4.66 -4.86 -4.54
CA LEU A 61 3.45 -5.70 -4.47
C LEU A 61 2.98 -6.18 -5.85
N ARG A 62 3.19 -5.37 -6.89
CA ARG A 62 2.91 -5.73 -8.30
C ARG A 62 4.03 -6.54 -8.95
N GLN A 63 5.11 -6.83 -8.21
CA GLN A 63 6.31 -7.51 -8.74
C GLN A 63 6.87 -6.84 -10.00
N ASN A 64 6.74 -5.51 -10.07
CA ASN A 64 7.23 -4.72 -11.19
C ASN A 64 8.71 -4.34 -10.95
N PRO A 65 9.64 -4.78 -11.82
CA PRO A 65 11.05 -4.43 -11.70
C PRO A 65 11.36 -2.98 -12.13
N ASP A 66 10.46 -2.33 -12.85
CA ASP A 66 10.69 -1.00 -13.40
C ASP A 66 10.73 0.08 -12.31
N ASN A 67 11.80 0.89 -12.34
CA ASN A 67 12.03 1.98 -11.38
C ASN A 67 11.79 3.38 -11.99
N GLN A 68 11.22 3.49 -13.19
CA GLN A 68 11.04 4.79 -13.85
C GLN A 68 10.27 5.78 -12.99
N GLU A 69 9.21 5.35 -12.31
CA GLU A 69 8.44 6.20 -11.41
C GLU A 69 9.24 6.69 -10.19
N LEU A 70 10.25 5.93 -9.75
CA LEU A 70 11.13 6.31 -8.64
C LEU A 70 12.20 7.30 -9.07
N ALA A 71 12.59 7.32 -10.35
CA ALA A 71 13.61 8.23 -10.88
C ALA A 71 13.23 9.71 -10.77
N ASP A 72 11.93 10.03 -10.65
CA ASP A 72 11.47 11.40 -10.38
C ASP A 72 11.87 11.91 -8.98
N PHE A 73 12.13 10.98 -8.04
CA PHE A 73 12.33 11.28 -6.62
C PHE A 73 13.69 10.82 -6.10
N LEU A 74 14.33 9.88 -6.78
CA LEU A 74 15.60 9.28 -6.40
C LEU A 74 16.69 9.65 -7.39
N THR A 75 17.92 9.71 -6.90
CA THR A 75 19.08 9.91 -7.77
C THR A 75 19.37 8.62 -8.56
N PRO A 76 20.06 8.71 -9.72
CA PRO A 76 20.43 7.52 -10.48
C PRO A 76 21.24 6.48 -9.66
N ALA A 77 22.09 6.93 -8.74
CA ALA A 77 22.85 6.05 -7.85
C ALA A 77 21.95 5.29 -6.86
N GLU A 78 20.93 5.96 -6.33
CA GLU A 78 19.96 5.33 -5.43
C GLU A 78 19.05 4.35 -6.17
N CYS A 79 18.61 4.68 -7.39
CA CYS A 79 17.88 3.75 -8.24
C CYS A 79 18.71 2.49 -8.52
N ALA A 80 19.99 2.66 -8.89
CA ALA A 80 20.91 1.54 -9.11
C ALA A 80 21.12 0.69 -7.85
N THR A 81 21.12 1.31 -6.66
CA THR A 81 21.17 0.57 -5.39
C THR A 81 19.89 -0.23 -5.15
N LEU A 82 18.73 0.36 -5.43
CA LEU A 82 17.43 -0.32 -5.27
C LEU A 82 17.25 -1.49 -6.24
N ASP A 83 17.91 -1.48 -7.40
CA ASP A 83 17.90 -2.59 -8.35
C ASP A 83 18.64 -3.84 -7.83
N GLN A 84 19.56 -3.65 -6.89
CA GLN A 84 20.38 -4.72 -6.32
C GLN A 84 19.78 -5.35 -5.06
N VAL A 85 18.72 -4.75 -4.49
CA VAL A 85 18.12 -5.21 -3.23
C VAL A 85 16.79 -5.92 -3.46
N PRO A 86 16.50 -7.00 -2.70
CA PRO A 86 15.28 -7.77 -2.88
C PRO A 86 14.02 -7.03 -2.41
N ASN A 87 14.14 -6.12 -1.45
CA ASN A 87 13.03 -5.37 -0.88
C ASN A 87 13.32 -3.87 -0.88
N ARG A 88 12.92 -3.21 -1.98
CA ARG A 88 13.12 -1.77 -2.20
C ARG A 88 12.46 -0.89 -1.13
N PRO A 89 11.19 -1.13 -0.73
CA PRO A 89 10.53 -0.35 0.31
C PRO A 89 11.30 -0.35 1.64
N ILE A 90 11.76 -1.52 2.10
CA ILE A 90 12.55 -1.62 3.34
C ILE A 90 13.84 -0.79 3.21
N TYR A 91 14.50 -0.85 2.06
CA TYR A 91 15.74 -0.10 1.87
C TYR A 91 15.52 1.42 1.94
N ILE A 92 14.40 1.91 1.41
CA ILE A 92 14.01 3.32 1.54
C ILE A 92 13.77 3.69 3.01
N THR A 93 13.18 2.81 3.81
CA THR A 93 13.02 3.09 5.25
C THR A 93 14.36 3.13 5.99
N LEU A 94 15.38 2.37 5.57
CA LEU A 94 16.73 2.48 6.13
C LEU A 94 17.34 3.86 5.86
N TRP A 95 17.17 4.41 4.66
CA TRP A 95 17.64 5.77 4.36
C TRP A 95 16.90 6.83 5.19
N LEU A 96 15.60 6.66 5.39
CA LEU A 96 14.82 7.53 6.28
C LEU A 96 15.30 7.43 7.72
N GLN A 97 15.54 6.22 8.20
CA GLN A 97 16.03 5.98 9.56
C GLN A 97 17.43 6.58 9.78
N ASP A 98 18.35 6.44 8.80
CA ASP A 98 19.67 7.07 8.84
C ASP A 98 19.57 8.60 8.94
N TYR A 99 18.67 9.21 8.16
CA TYR A 99 18.41 10.66 8.26
C TYR A 99 17.90 11.05 9.66
N LEU A 100 16.91 10.32 10.20
CA LEU A 100 16.34 10.61 11.51
C LEU A 100 17.38 10.42 12.62
N GLN A 101 18.18 9.36 12.56
CA GLN A 101 19.27 9.11 13.51
C GLN A 101 20.27 10.27 13.53
N LYS A 102 20.67 10.79 12.38
CA LYS A 102 21.53 11.97 12.30
C LYS A 102 20.94 13.20 12.97
N GLN A 103 19.61 13.40 12.89
CA GLN A 103 18.97 14.53 13.58
C GLN A 103 18.98 14.34 15.11
N MET A 104 18.84 13.09 15.60
CA MET A 104 18.95 12.75 17.01
C MET A 104 20.37 12.96 17.52
N ASP A 105 21.38 12.45 16.82
CA ASP A 105 22.80 12.59 17.19
C ASP A 105 23.22 14.06 17.27
N CYS A 106 22.65 14.92 16.42
CA CYS A 106 22.85 16.35 16.48
C CYS A 106 22.00 17.07 17.55
N GLN A 107 21.26 16.34 18.39
CA GLN A 107 20.38 16.88 19.44
C GLN A 107 19.33 17.88 18.94
N ARG A 108 18.88 17.74 17.68
CA ARG A 108 17.88 18.63 17.07
C ARG A 108 16.45 18.24 17.38
N VAL A 109 16.26 17.02 17.85
CA VAL A 109 14.97 16.43 18.19
C VAL A 109 15.03 15.90 19.60
N ASP A 110 14.06 16.26 20.43
CA ASP A 110 13.96 15.71 21.78
C ASP A 110 13.56 14.23 21.75
N SER A 111 13.82 13.52 22.87
CA SER A 111 13.62 12.07 22.96
C SER A 111 12.18 11.64 22.69
N ASN A 112 11.18 12.46 23.06
CA ASN A 112 9.78 12.13 22.85
C ASN A 112 9.41 12.23 21.36
N ARG A 113 9.89 13.27 20.69
CA ARG A 113 9.70 13.45 19.24
C ARG A 113 10.48 12.42 18.43
N ALA A 114 11.67 12.05 18.90
CA ALA A 114 12.44 10.97 18.32
C ALA A 114 11.65 9.65 18.32
N TRP A 115 11.02 9.33 19.45
CA TRP A 115 10.17 8.15 19.56
C TRP A 115 8.96 8.21 18.62
N GLU A 116 8.25 9.35 18.49
CA GLU A 116 7.13 9.52 17.55
C GLU A 116 7.56 9.30 16.08
N LEU A 117 8.74 9.78 15.70
CA LEU A 117 9.29 9.62 14.37
C LEU A 117 9.62 8.15 14.09
N ASP A 118 10.30 7.48 15.03
CA ASP A 118 10.65 6.06 14.93
C ASP A 118 9.39 5.16 14.88
N ASP A 119 8.40 5.42 15.74
CA ASP A 119 7.12 4.71 15.72
C ASP A 119 6.41 4.86 14.37
N SER A 120 6.44 6.05 13.77
CA SER A 120 5.86 6.28 12.45
C SER A 120 6.56 5.45 11.36
N VAL A 121 7.88 5.31 11.41
CA VAL A 121 8.63 4.43 10.48
C VAL A 121 8.29 2.96 10.72
N ASN A 122 8.19 2.53 11.98
CA ASN A 122 7.79 1.17 12.33
C ASN A 122 6.39 0.84 11.83
N GLN A 123 5.45 1.79 11.88
CA GLN A 123 4.10 1.63 11.33
C GLN A 123 4.11 1.52 9.80
N LEU A 124 5.04 2.17 9.07
CA LEU A 124 5.22 1.97 7.64
C LEU A 124 5.62 0.52 7.32
N ILE A 125 6.56 -0.02 8.09
CA ILE A 125 7.02 -1.41 7.95
C ILE A 125 5.89 -2.39 8.27
N GLN A 126 5.09 -2.13 9.32
CA GLN A 126 3.92 -2.96 9.66
C GLN A 126 2.89 -2.97 8.53
N GLY A 127 2.61 -1.81 7.94
CA GLY A 127 1.72 -1.70 6.78
C GLY A 127 2.24 -2.49 5.58
N LEU A 128 3.53 -2.36 5.26
CA LEU A 128 4.19 -3.12 4.20
C LEU A 128 4.10 -4.63 4.46
N ALA A 129 4.48 -5.09 5.65
CA ALA A 129 4.45 -6.51 6.00
C ALA A 129 3.03 -7.10 5.92
N THR A 130 2.00 -6.33 6.27
CA THR A 130 0.61 -6.74 6.11
C THR A 130 0.24 -6.89 4.64
N CYS A 131 0.65 -5.94 3.78
CA CYS A 131 0.42 -6.03 2.34
C CYS A 131 1.16 -7.23 1.72
N GLU A 132 2.42 -7.45 2.09
CA GLU A 132 3.23 -8.60 1.66
C GLU A 132 2.58 -9.94 2.08
N ARG A 133 2.09 -10.04 3.32
CA ARG A 133 1.39 -11.23 3.80
C ARG A 133 0.17 -11.53 2.92
N ILE A 134 -0.61 -10.52 2.56
CA ILE A 134 -1.78 -10.69 1.69
C ILE A 134 -1.35 -11.26 0.33
N VAL A 135 -0.30 -10.72 -0.29
CA VAL A 135 0.18 -11.19 -1.60
C VAL A 135 0.75 -12.62 -1.52
N HIS A 136 1.56 -12.91 -0.49
CA HIS A 136 2.28 -14.17 -0.38
C HIS A 136 1.48 -15.33 0.23
N THR A 137 0.28 -15.08 0.75
CA THR A 137 -0.60 -16.14 1.27
C THR A 137 -1.91 -16.20 0.48
N PRO A 138 -1.90 -16.59 -0.82
CA PRO A 138 -3.10 -16.75 -1.62
C PRO A 138 -4.01 -17.84 -1.04
N LEU A 139 -5.28 -17.88 -1.47
CA LEU A 139 -6.18 -18.94 -1.10
C LEU A 139 -5.62 -20.30 -1.55
N PRO A 140 -5.77 -21.37 -0.74
CA PRO A 140 -5.30 -22.69 -1.13
C PRO A 140 -5.95 -23.13 -2.46
N MET A 141 -5.13 -23.47 -3.46
CA MET A 141 -5.59 -23.88 -4.78
C MET A 141 -6.61 -25.03 -4.70
N ALA A 142 -6.44 -25.95 -3.75
CA ALA A 142 -7.37 -27.03 -3.51
C ALA A 142 -8.79 -26.52 -3.17
N TYR A 143 -8.91 -25.44 -2.41
CA TYR A 143 -10.20 -24.84 -2.07
C TYR A 143 -10.90 -24.27 -3.30
N VAL A 144 -10.16 -23.54 -4.15
CA VAL A 144 -10.70 -22.95 -5.39
C VAL A 144 -11.16 -24.04 -6.35
N ILE A 145 -10.35 -25.10 -6.53
CA ILE A 145 -10.69 -26.24 -7.40
C ILE A 145 -11.94 -26.95 -6.86
N TYR A 146 -12.01 -27.21 -5.56
CA TYR A 146 -13.14 -27.87 -4.94
C TYR A 146 -14.44 -27.06 -5.10
N LEU A 147 -14.37 -25.75 -4.92
CA LEU A 147 -15.53 -24.87 -5.11
C LEU A 147 -16.05 -24.93 -6.55
N LYS A 148 -15.16 -24.89 -7.54
CA LYS A 148 -15.52 -25.04 -8.97
C LYS A 148 -16.17 -26.39 -9.26
N GLN A 149 -15.60 -27.47 -8.72
CA GLN A 149 -16.18 -28.80 -8.88
C GLN A 149 -17.58 -28.88 -8.26
N LEU A 150 -17.78 -28.29 -7.08
CA LEU A 150 -19.07 -28.27 -6.40
C LEU A 150 -20.12 -27.50 -7.20
N ILE A 151 -19.77 -26.32 -7.76
CA ILE A 151 -20.65 -25.56 -8.65
C ILE A 151 -21.01 -26.38 -9.89
N LEU A 152 -20.03 -27.05 -10.51
CA LEU A 152 -20.25 -27.88 -11.69
C LEU A 152 -21.20 -29.05 -11.39
N VAL A 153 -20.92 -29.81 -10.31
CA VAL A 153 -21.78 -30.94 -9.89
C VAL A 153 -23.19 -30.46 -9.58
N TYR A 154 -23.33 -29.32 -8.90
CA TYR A 154 -24.63 -28.71 -8.60
C TYR A 154 -25.41 -28.38 -9.89
N CYS A 155 -24.77 -27.71 -10.87
CA CYS A 155 -25.40 -27.37 -12.15
C CYS A 155 -25.82 -28.62 -12.96
N ILE A 156 -25.05 -29.72 -12.87
CA ILE A 156 -25.41 -30.98 -13.54
C ILE A 156 -26.56 -31.70 -12.80
N ALA A 157 -26.58 -31.66 -11.48
CA ALA A 157 -27.59 -32.29 -10.66
C ALA A 157 -28.92 -31.51 -10.63
N LEU A 158 -28.90 -30.21 -10.83
CA LEU A 158 -30.07 -29.34 -10.76
C LEU A 158 -31.22 -29.81 -11.71
N PRO A 159 -30.99 -30.18 -12.98
CA PRO A 159 -32.03 -30.66 -13.87
C PRO A 159 -32.70 -31.94 -13.37
N LEU A 160 -31.97 -32.80 -12.66
CA LEU A 160 -32.50 -34.07 -12.14
C LEU A 160 -33.51 -33.86 -11.00
N GLY A 161 -33.38 -32.74 -10.27
CA GLY A 161 -34.27 -32.34 -9.17
C GLY A 161 -35.49 -31.52 -9.63
N LEU A 162 -35.49 -31.01 -10.88
CA LEU A 162 -36.59 -30.18 -11.41
C LEU A 162 -37.68 -31.09 -12.03
N LYS A 163 -38.93 -30.65 -11.91
CA LYS A 163 -40.05 -31.42 -12.45
C LYS A 163 -40.03 -31.47 -13.97
N PRO A 164 -40.30 -32.64 -14.61
CA PRO A 164 -40.33 -32.77 -16.07
C PRO A 164 -41.31 -31.83 -16.78
N GLU A 165 -42.34 -31.34 -16.08
CA GLU A 165 -43.35 -30.41 -16.58
C GLU A 165 -42.80 -29.05 -17.04
N LEU A 166 -41.58 -28.68 -16.58
CA LEU A 166 -40.93 -27.45 -16.96
C LEU A 166 -40.42 -27.44 -18.43
N GLY A 167 -40.27 -28.58 -19.08
CA GLY A 167 -39.85 -28.70 -20.46
C GLY A 167 -38.59 -27.86 -20.78
N TRP A 168 -38.64 -27.07 -21.85
CA TRP A 168 -37.52 -26.19 -22.27
C TRP A 168 -37.16 -25.06 -21.29
N SER A 169 -38.09 -24.68 -20.42
CA SER A 169 -37.83 -23.65 -19.38
C SER A 169 -36.76 -24.09 -18.39
N MET A 170 -36.60 -25.39 -18.20
CA MET A 170 -35.55 -25.97 -17.34
C MET A 170 -34.16 -25.59 -17.79
N VAL A 171 -33.87 -25.60 -19.08
CA VAL A 171 -32.56 -25.21 -19.65
C VAL A 171 -32.24 -23.76 -19.33
N PHE A 172 -33.26 -22.90 -19.45
CA PHE A 172 -33.09 -21.48 -19.16
C PHE A 172 -32.82 -21.22 -17.65
N ILE A 173 -33.56 -21.91 -16.78
CA ILE A 173 -33.39 -21.80 -15.31
C ILE A 173 -31.99 -22.27 -14.91
N VAL A 174 -31.55 -23.43 -15.38
CA VAL A 174 -30.23 -24.00 -15.09
C VAL A 174 -29.12 -23.07 -15.60
N GLY A 175 -29.26 -22.56 -16.84
CA GLY A 175 -28.32 -21.60 -17.41
C GLY A 175 -28.20 -20.32 -16.61
N MET A 176 -29.32 -19.77 -16.13
CA MET A 176 -29.34 -18.58 -15.29
C MET A 176 -28.66 -18.81 -13.93
N VAL A 177 -28.94 -19.93 -13.28
CA VAL A 177 -28.32 -20.32 -11.99
C VAL A 177 -26.81 -20.51 -12.18
N ALA A 178 -26.40 -21.23 -13.22
CA ALA A 178 -24.99 -21.43 -13.54
C ALA A 178 -24.27 -20.11 -13.77
N PHE A 179 -24.86 -19.20 -14.54
CA PHE A 179 -24.32 -17.87 -14.81
C PHE A 179 -24.10 -17.08 -13.51
N ILE A 180 -25.09 -17.07 -12.61
CA ILE A 180 -24.98 -16.35 -11.33
C ILE A 180 -23.88 -16.97 -10.45
N LEU A 181 -23.84 -18.30 -10.30
CA LEU A 181 -22.86 -18.97 -9.45
C LEU A 181 -21.42 -18.80 -9.97
N MET A 182 -21.21 -18.94 -11.29
CA MET A 182 -19.90 -18.74 -11.91
C MET A 182 -19.47 -17.27 -11.85
N GLY A 183 -20.42 -16.34 -12.00
CA GLY A 183 -20.14 -14.90 -11.87
C GLY A 183 -19.70 -14.51 -10.47
N VAL A 184 -20.32 -15.07 -9.42
CA VAL A 184 -19.91 -14.83 -8.04
C VAL A 184 -18.52 -15.42 -7.75
N GLU A 185 -18.20 -16.59 -8.29
CA GLU A 185 -16.88 -17.21 -8.15
C GLU A 185 -15.80 -16.38 -8.86
N GLU A 186 -16.07 -15.86 -10.06
CA GLU A 186 -15.13 -15.03 -10.80
C GLU A 186 -14.88 -13.70 -10.08
N LEU A 187 -15.93 -13.05 -9.57
CA LEU A 187 -15.78 -11.84 -8.74
C LEU A 187 -14.95 -12.10 -7.49
N ALA A 188 -15.16 -13.26 -6.82
CA ALA A 188 -14.38 -13.61 -5.63
C ALA A 188 -12.91 -13.84 -5.96
N ARG A 189 -12.58 -14.34 -7.15
CA ARG A 189 -11.21 -14.51 -7.64
C ARG A 189 -10.55 -13.17 -7.98
N GLU A 190 -11.29 -12.28 -8.64
CA GLU A 190 -10.79 -10.96 -9.04
C GLU A 190 -10.36 -10.13 -7.81
N ILE A 191 -11.16 -10.13 -6.73
CA ILE A 191 -10.83 -9.37 -5.52
C ILE A 191 -9.85 -10.09 -4.58
N GLU A 192 -9.31 -11.25 -4.93
CA GLU A 192 -8.35 -12.01 -4.12
C GLU A 192 -7.01 -11.28 -3.96
N ASN A 193 -6.54 -10.62 -5.03
CA ASN A 193 -5.32 -9.82 -5.01
C ASN A 193 -5.65 -8.33 -5.15
N PRO A 194 -5.79 -7.59 -4.04
CA PRO A 194 -6.26 -6.20 -4.08
C PRO A 194 -5.24 -5.19 -4.63
N PHE A 195 -4.02 -5.60 -4.94
CA PHE A 195 -2.92 -4.72 -5.34
C PHE A 195 -2.56 -4.82 -6.84
N GLY A 196 -3.31 -5.61 -7.60
CA GLY A 196 -3.09 -5.84 -9.03
C GLY A 196 -3.39 -4.61 -9.90
N LEU A 197 -3.88 -4.90 -11.12
CA LEU A 197 -4.22 -3.89 -12.13
C LEU A 197 -5.67 -4.04 -12.62
N ASP A 198 -6.45 -4.90 -11.99
CA ASP A 198 -7.84 -5.13 -12.36
C ASP A 198 -8.72 -3.94 -11.94
N VAL A 199 -9.87 -3.80 -12.60
CA VAL A 199 -10.77 -2.64 -12.40
C VAL A 199 -11.25 -2.50 -10.95
N ASN A 200 -11.36 -3.64 -10.24
CA ASN A 200 -11.85 -3.68 -8.87
C ASN A 200 -10.72 -3.64 -7.82
N ASP A 201 -9.45 -3.55 -8.26
CA ASP A 201 -8.30 -3.44 -7.35
C ASP A 201 -8.22 -2.06 -6.69
N LEU A 202 -7.39 -1.97 -5.66
CA LEU A 202 -7.14 -0.70 -4.99
C LEU A 202 -6.44 0.28 -5.95
N PRO A 203 -6.92 1.53 -6.07
CA PRO A 203 -6.34 2.55 -6.96
C PRO A 203 -5.02 3.08 -6.37
N LEU A 204 -3.97 2.24 -6.38
CA LEU A 204 -2.68 2.55 -5.76
C LEU A 204 -2.01 3.77 -6.40
N ASP A 205 -2.21 4.01 -7.69
CA ASP A 205 -1.65 5.15 -8.41
C ASP A 205 -2.25 6.48 -7.91
N ASP A 206 -3.57 6.53 -7.70
CA ASP A 206 -4.25 7.69 -7.14
C ASP A 206 -3.85 7.93 -5.68
N LEU A 207 -3.67 6.84 -4.92
CA LEU A 207 -3.22 6.92 -3.53
C LEU A 207 -1.78 7.47 -3.44
N CYS A 208 -0.85 7.00 -4.29
CA CYS A 208 0.51 7.53 -4.38
C CYS A 208 0.50 9.01 -4.78
N THR A 209 -0.31 9.40 -5.77
CA THR A 209 -0.47 10.79 -6.19
C THR A 209 -1.00 11.67 -5.05
N THR A 210 -1.96 11.17 -4.28
CA THR A 210 -2.51 11.88 -3.13
C THR A 210 -1.46 12.06 -2.03
N ILE A 211 -0.66 11.02 -1.74
CA ILE A 211 0.45 11.10 -0.78
C ILE A 211 1.49 12.13 -1.25
N ARG A 212 1.91 12.04 -2.51
CA ARG A 212 2.83 13.02 -3.11
C ARG A 212 2.36 14.45 -2.89
N ARG A 213 1.10 14.75 -3.22
CA ARG A 213 0.51 16.09 -3.04
C ARG A 213 0.52 16.54 -1.58
N ASN A 214 0.15 15.65 -0.64
CA ASN A 214 0.12 15.97 0.78
C ASN A 214 1.52 16.21 1.35
N VAL A 215 2.47 15.34 1.05
CA VAL A 215 3.87 15.47 1.52
C VAL A 215 4.52 16.74 0.95
N THR A 216 4.29 17.04 -0.33
CA THR A 216 4.78 18.26 -0.95
C THR A 216 4.18 19.51 -0.27
N MET A 217 2.87 19.53 -0.01
CA MET A 217 2.21 20.63 0.71
C MET A 217 2.81 20.81 2.11
N ILE A 218 3.02 19.73 2.84
CA ILE A 218 3.60 19.77 4.19
C ILE A 218 5.04 20.30 4.14
N SER A 219 5.84 19.87 3.18
CA SER A 219 7.24 20.29 3.04
C SER A 219 7.41 21.77 2.75
N GLN A 220 6.38 22.44 2.20
CA GLN A 220 6.37 23.87 1.91
C GLN A 220 5.96 24.73 3.11
N PHE A 221 5.43 24.11 4.17
CA PHE A 221 5.07 24.84 5.38
C PHE A 221 6.34 25.36 6.10
N GLN A 222 6.32 26.64 6.48
CA GLN A 222 7.44 27.28 7.20
C GLN A 222 7.07 27.52 8.67
N PRO A 223 7.57 26.72 9.61
CA PRO A 223 7.45 26.98 11.03
C PRO A 223 8.49 28.04 11.48
N PRO A 224 8.29 28.76 12.60
CA PRO A 224 7.09 28.74 13.43
C PRO A 224 6.00 29.69 12.92
N LEU A 225 4.74 29.21 12.91
CA LEU A 225 3.59 30.07 12.65
C LEU A 225 3.32 31.02 13.84
N PHE A 226 3.63 30.51 15.05
CA PHE A 226 3.53 31.25 16.31
C PHE A 226 4.93 31.40 16.89
N PRO A 227 5.61 32.58 16.72
CA PRO A 227 6.93 32.82 17.28
C PRO A 227 6.86 32.80 18.81
N SER A 228 7.96 32.35 19.45
CA SER A 228 8.08 32.39 20.91
C SER A 228 8.08 33.84 21.40
N THR A 229 7.48 34.09 22.57
CA THR A 229 7.43 35.42 23.19
C THR A 229 8.78 35.91 23.71
N ASP A 230 9.81 35.07 23.71
CA ASP A 230 11.18 35.38 24.17
C ASP A 230 12.07 36.07 23.10
N ASP A 231 11.59 36.21 21.89
CA ASP A 231 12.31 36.91 20.79
C ASP A 231 12.04 38.41 20.75
N ARG A 232 11.67 39.07 21.90
CA ARG A 232 11.51 40.51 22.02
C ARG A 232 12.58 41.14 22.91
#